data_d2148591cd22c13bd9f3e88ab2754bd2
#
_entry.id   d2148591cd22c13bd9f3e88ab2754bd2
#
_cell.length_a   1.000
_cell.length_b   1.000
_cell.length_c   1.000
_cell.angle_alpha   90.00
_cell.angle_beta   90.00
_cell.angle_gamma   90.00
#
_symmetry.space_group_name_H-M   'P 1'
#
loop_
_entity.id
_entity.type
_entity.pdbx_description
1 polymer ?
#
loop_
_entity_poly.entity_id
_entity_poly.type
_entity_poly.pdbx_seq_one_letter_code
_entity_poly.pdbx_strand_id
1 'polypeptide(L)'
;PNESTDMDGDGIGDNSDGDVDGDGTGNGKDAFPTDPNESADTDGDGIGDNADDDDDGDGIADASDPFRLTPPTPLESPGPFKVGTADFTFTGSTGIEITVQAWFPTADLEGEEVVYDNIYPGGAWDGAAPDCSQTHPVAIYSHGTGYGLRWMSAFLTERLASHGFLVIAPDHVDDTLFDSDSAKLPQTLLRRPVDISDTFDWMVEKSEGNREFRGCIDPSAGYAVMGHSGGGYTALTTSGATISIDDLEEDCGAGIDFYCSMRDTWLESHPGSDTIDLSDDRVWATVALAPWDGFVLGTGLRMVRTPTLVLTGDADATTNLSMVMAIVADLDDPSALFGVLKNAGHYHFSPIGCDAYGCDGMLNLSISKEFTNESVTLFLAQQLQWPGASELSMPESAYVEWR
;
A
#
# COMPACT_ATOMS: atom_id res chain seq x y z
N PRO A 1 38.86 -48.83 11.96
CA PRO A 1 38.49 -48.68 13.35
C PRO A 1 36.98 -48.90 13.39
N ASN A 2 36.53 -49.78 14.31
CA ASN A 2 35.12 -50.03 14.46
C ASN A 2 34.46 -48.78 15.01
N GLU A 3 33.73 -48.08 14.21
CA GLU A 3 32.74 -47.14 14.67
C GLU A 3 31.63 -47.92 15.36
N SER A 4 31.18 -47.43 16.49
CA SER A 4 30.22 -48.14 17.33
C SER A 4 28.84 -47.47 17.31
N THR A 5 28.72 -46.36 16.60
CA THR A 5 27.49 -45.57 16.39
C THR A 5 27.19 -45.48 14.89
N ASP A 6 25.96 -45.71 14.55
CA ASP A 6 25.35 -45.65 13.22
C ASP A 6 23.89 -45.24 13.50
N MET A 7 23.64 -43.92 13.46
CA MET A 7 22.44 -43.30 14.05
C MET A 7 21.21 -43.61 13.19
N ASP A 8 21.32 -43.51 11.87
CA ASP A 8 20.25 -43.80 10.95
C ASP A 8 20.11 -45.26 10.54
N GLY A 9 21.15 -46.07 10.80
CA GLY A 9 21.17 -47.50 10.56
C GLY A 9 21.41 -47.89 9.10
N ASP A 10 22.01 -47.03 8.29
CA ASP A 10 22.28 -47.27 6.87
C ASP A 10 23.53 -48.12 6.61
N GLY A 11 24.35 -48.37 7.65
CA GLY A 11 25.56 -49.18 7.61
C GLY A 11 26.85 -48.38 7.41
N ILE A 12 26.79 -47.07 7.42
CA ILE A 12 27.90 -46.15 7.49
C ILE A 12 27.96 -45.63 8.92
N GLY A 13 29.14 -45.56 9.55
CA GLY A 13 29.25 -45.07 10.92
C GLY A 13 29.27 -43.52 10.93
N ASP A 14 28.77 -42.91 12.01
CA ASP A 14 28.53 -41.48 12.17
C ASP A 14 29.74 -40.58 11.79
N ASN A 15 30.97 -41.03 12.04
CA ASN A 15 32.17 -40.24 11.71
C ASN A 15 32.54 -40.27 10.22
N SER A 16 31.96 -41.15 9.43
CA SER A 16 32.23 -41.33 8.01
C SER A 16 30.98 -41.04 7.16
N ASP A 17 29.87 -40.76 7.85
CA ASP A 17 28.60 -40.47 7.25
C ASP A 17 28.48 -38.99 6.86
N GLY A 18 27.92 -38.77 5.71
CA GLY A 18 27.63 -37.43 5.17
C GLY A 18 26.25 -36.90 5.56
N ASP A 19 25.38 -37.77 6.17
CA ASP A 19 24.01 -37.52 6.58
C ASP A 19 23.70 -38.41 7.78
N VAL A 20 24.19 -38.01 8.98
CA VAL A 20 24.29 -38.84 10.17
C VAL A 20 22.95 -39.29 10.72
N ASP A 21 21.92 -38.53 10.57
CA ASP A 21 20.58 -38.85 11.09
C ASP A 21 19.62 -39.36 10.00
N GLY A 22 20.04 -39.29 8.73
CA GLY A 22 19.31 -39.88 7.59
C GLY A 22 18.05 -39.14 7.19
N ASP A 23 17.95 -37.83 7.49
CA ASP A 23 16.80 -37.01 7.13
C ASP A 23 16.81 -36.56 5.64
N GLY A 24 17.94 -36.73 4.95
CA GLY A 24 18.16 -36.35 3.54
C GLY A 24 18.94 -35.05 3.40
N THR A 25 19.27 -34.36 4.48
CA THR A 25 20.06 -33.14 4.50
C THR A 25 21.49 -33.49 4.96
N GLY A 26 22.47 -33.20 4.13
CA GLY A 26 23.84 -33.55 4.48
C GLY A 26 24.39 -32.66 5.61
N ASN A 27 25.15 -33.25 6.56
CA ASN A 27 25.68 -32.62 7.79
C ASN A 27 26.26 -31.21 7.61
N GLY A 28 26.76 -30.86 6.45
CA GLY A 28 27.38 -29.54 6.19
C GLY A 28 26.36 -28.42 5.83
N LYS A 29 25.09 -28.79 5.69
CA LYS A 29 23.97 -27.88 5.40
C LYS A 29 22.85 -28.04 6.41
N ASP A 30 23.00 -28.97 7.33
CA ASP A 30 22.05 -29.32 8.35
C ASP A 30 22.39 -28.57 9.64
N ALA A 31 21.42 -27.81 10.15
CA ALA A 31 21.56 -27.13 11.44
C ALA A 31 21.51 -28.10 12.61
N PHE A 32 20.88 -29.29 12.42
CA PHE A 32 20.68 -30.32 13.45
C PHE A 32 21.18 -31.72 13.03
N PRO A 33 22.44 -31.94 12.69
CA PRO A 33 22.95 -33.15 12.02
C PRO A 33 22.76 -34.47 12.81
N THR A 34 22.03 -34.46 13.89
CA THR A 34 21.73 -35.59 14.75
C THR A 34 20.26 -35.67 15.16
N ASP A 35 19.40 -34.90 14.55
CA ASP A 35 17.94 -34.94 14.77
C ASP A 35 17.20 -35.10 13.45
N PRO A 36 16.74 -36.34 13.13
CA PRO A 36 16.10 -36.60 11.84
C PRO A 36 14.73 -35.92 11.61
N ASN A 37 14.32 -35.08 12.53
CA ASN A 37 13.08 -34.30 12.36
C ASN A 37 13.35 -32.81 12.08
N GLU A 38 14.62 -32.38 12.18
CA GLU A 38 15.01 -30.99 12.02
C GLU A 38 16.21 -30.89 11.09
N SER A 39 16.20 -29.86 10.21
CA SER A 39 17.34 -29.60 9.33
C SER A 39 17.62 -28.11 9.10
N ALA A 40 16.68 -27.25 9.44
CA ALA A 40 16.81 -25.79 9.32
C ALA A 40 16.58 -25.13 10.69
N ASP A 41 17.21 -23.97 10.87
CA ASP A 41 17.11 -23.08 12.03
C ASP A 41 17.24 -21.67 11.45
N THR A 42 16.10 -21.10 11.09
CA THR A 42 16.07 -19.89 10.26
C THR A 42 16.51 -18.66 11.05
N ASP A 43 16.14 -18.54 12.33
CA ASP A 43 16.53 -17.41 13.20
C ASP A 43 17.82 -17.64 13.99
N GLY A 44 18.29 -18.90 14.07
CA GLY A 44 19.53 -19.28 14.76
C GLY A 44 19.40 -19.35 16.27
N ASP A 45 18.21 -19.52 16.83
CA ASP A 45 17.96 -19.59 18.27
C ASP A 45 18.24 -21.00 18.86
N GLY A 46 18.37 -22.03 18.01
CA GLY A 46 18.68 -23.41 18.36
C GLY A 46 17.45 -24.31 18.50
N ILE A 47 16.28 -23.83 18.13
CA ILE A 47 15.06 -24.61 17.89
C ILE A 47 14.95 -24.79 16.36
N GLY A 48 14.61 -25.99 15.88
CA GLY A 48 14.48 -26.21 14.43
C GLY A 48 13.13 -25.78 13.92
N ASP A 49 13.07 -25.33 12.67
CA ASP A 49 11.89 -24.79 12.01
C ASP A 49 10.63 -25.69 12.08
N ASN A 50 10.79 -27.02 12.29
CA ASN A 50 9.64 -27.90 12.46
C ASN A 50 9.10 -27.92 13.91
N ALA A 51 9.89 -27.50 14.89
CA ALA A 51 9.53 -27.47 16.31
C ALA A 51 9.34 -26.05 16.83
N ASP A 52 9.76 -25.05 16.08
CA ASP A 52 9.56 -23.65 16.39
C ASP A 52 8.14 -23.22 16.06
N ASP A 53 7.58 -22.30 16.81
CA ASP A 53 6.30 -21.66 16.56
C ASP A 53 6.48 -20.27 15.90
N ASP A 54 7.77 -19.80 15.72
CA ASP A 54 8.17 -18.50 15.20
C ASP A 54 9.54 -18.63 14.49
N ASP A 55 9.53 -19.32 13.32
CA ASP A 55 10.72 -19.82 12.63
C ASP A 55 11.77 -18.75 12.31
N ASP A 56 11.38 -17.49 12.11
CA ASP A 56 12.31 -16.41 11.75
C ASP A 56 12.58 -15.42 12.89
N GLY A 57 11.93 -15.63 14.04
CA GLY A 57 12.19 -14.89 15.26
C GLY A 57 11.66 -13.44 15.24
N ASP A 58 10.67 -13.14 14.38
CA ASP A 58 10.13 -11.79 14.23
C ASP A 58 9.08 -11.42 15.28
N GLY A 59 8.60 -12.39 16.04
CA GLY A 59 7.57 -12.25 17.08
C GLY A 59 6.16 -12.50 16.57
N ILE A 60 6.00 -12.92 15.30
CA ILE A 60 4.74 -13.35 14.70
C ILE A 60 4.78 -14.88 14.57
N ALA A 61 3.88 -15.58 15.26
CA ALA A 61 3.85 -17.03 15.17
C ALA A 61 3.55 -17.52 13.75
N ASP A 62 4.23 -18.58 13.28
CA ASP A 62 4.14 -19.20 11.95
C ASP A 62 2.73 -19.36 11.41
N ALA A 63 1.81 -19.77 12.28
CA ALA A 63 0.39 -19.95 11.90
C ALA A 63 -0.29 -18.66 11.44
N SER A 64 0.30 -17.52 11.72
CA SER A 64 -0.19 -16.18 11.40
C SER A 64 0.79 -15.40 10.52
N ASP A 65 2.00 -15.97 10.30
CA ASP A 65 3.06 -15.33 9.55
C ASP A 65 3.04 -15.73 8.05
N PRO A 66 2.87 -14.77 7.14
CA PRO A 66 2.98 -15.01 5.71
C PRO A 66 4.42 -15.22 5.23
N PHE A 67 5.42 -14.84 6.03
CA PHE A 67 6.86 -14.83 5.69
C PHE A 67 7.72 -15.72 6.57
N ARG A 68 7.12 -16.67 7.22
CA ARG A 68 7.61 -17.64 8.18
C ARG A 68 9.11 -18.01 8.16
N LEU A 69 9.79 -17.87 7.05
CA LEU A 69 11.21 -18.23 6.87
C LEU A 69 12.06 -17.01 6.46
N THR A 70 11.53 -15.78 6.60
CA THR A 70 12.23 -14.57 6.23
C THR A 70 12.51 -13.77 7.50
N PRO A 71 13.75 -13.74 8.00
CA PRO A 71 14.08 -12.98 9.20
C PRO A 71 13.65 -11.52 9.08
N PRO A 72 13.19 -10.88 10.16
CA PRO A 72 12.59 -9.57 10.11
C PRO A 72 13.50 -8.57 9.43
N THR A 73 13.02 -8.01 8.32
CA THR A 73 13.62 -6.78 7.82
C THR A 73 13.17 -5.61 8.70
N PRO A 74 13.90 -4.51 8.80
CA PRO A 74 13.44 -3.33 9.55
C PRO A 74 12.09 -2.77 9.07
N LEU A 75 11.48 -3.31 8.01
CA LEU A 75 10.24 -2.85 7.39
C LEU A 75 9.04 -3.80 7.57
N GLU A 76 9.25 -5.03 8.05
CA GLU A 76 8.21 -6.06 8.27
C GLU A 76 7.36 -5.75 9.51
N SER A 77 7.98 -5.36 10.60
CA SER A 77 7.28 -4.96 11.82
C SER A 77 6.88 -3.47 11.79
N PRO A 78 6.01 -3.02 12.70
CA PRO A 78 5.79 -1.59 12.90
C PRO A 78 7.12 -0.87 13.10
N GLY A 79 7.24 0.30 12.47
CA GLY A 79 8.44 1.13 12.55
C GLY A 79 8.72 1.65 13.98
N PRO A 80 9.85 2.32 14.17
CA PRO A 80 10.30 2.75 15.49
C PRO A 80 9.47 3.89 16.12
N PHE A 81 8.60 4.53 15.33
CA PHE A 81 7.83 5.69 15.80
C PHE A 81 6.46 5.25 16.35
N LYS A 82 6.06 5.88 17.44
CA LYS A 82 4.64 5.93 17.82
C LYS A 82 3.89 6.77 16.81
N VAL A 83 2.64 6.44 16.56
CA VAL A 83 1.81 7.11 15.57
C VAL A 83 0.77 7.97 16.27
N GLY A 84 0.76 9.26 15.95
CA GLY A 84 -0.31 10.17 16.27
C GLY A 84 -1.24 10.37 15.07
N THR A 85 -2.49 10.77 15.34
CA THR A 85 -3.46 11.09 14.28
C THR A 85 -4.36 12.25 14.69
N ALA A 86 -4.81 13.00 13.71
CA ALA A 86 -5.80 14.08 13.91
C ALA A 86 -6.55 14.36 12.59
N ASP A 87 -7.79 14.87 12.71
CA ASP A 87 -8.57 15.35 11.56
C ASP A 87 -8.44 16.87 11.44
N PHE A 88 -8.53 17.31 10.19
CA PHE A 88 -8.57 18.74 9.86
C PHE A 88 -9.56 18.98 8.73
N THR A 89 -9.98 20.23 8.59
CA THR A 89 -10.77 20.68 7.44
C THR A 89 -10.13 21.90 6.82
N PHE A 90 -10.24 22.01 5.51
CA PHE A 90 -9.81 23.20 4.77
C PHE A 90 -10.68 23.40 3.52
N THR A 91 -10.64 24.58 2.95
CA THR A 91 -11.33 24.85 1.67
C THR A 91 -10.33 24.69 0.53
N GLY A 92 -10.57 23.72 -0.35
CA GLY A 92 -9.74 23.49 -1.54
C GLY A 92 -9.89 24.59 -2.60
N SER A 93 -9.06 24.52 -3.64
CA SER A 93 -9.03 25.49 -4.75
C SER A 93 -10.35 25.54 -5.52
N THR A 94 -11.13 24.47 -5.50
CA THR A 94 -12.48 24.37 -6.09
C THR A 94 -13.57 25.03 -5.24
N GLY A 95 -13.22 25.54 -4.05
CA GLY A 95 -14.15 26.13 -3.09
C GLY A 95 -14.93 25.11 -2.26
N ILE A 96 -14.60 23.83 -2.35
CA ILE A 96 -15.21 22.75 -1.58
C ILE A 96 -14.45 22.57 -0.28
N GLU A 97 -15.17 22.36 0.83
CA GLU A 97 -14.57 22.01 2.12
C GLU A 97 -14.19 20.53 2.10
N ILE A 98 -12.90 20.25 2.36
CA ILE A 98 -12.30 18.92 2.37
C ILE A 98 -11.92 18.57 3.81
N THR A 99 -12.38 17.41 4.28
CA THR A 99 -11.91 16.83 5.54
C THR A 99 -10.73 15.91 5.25
N VAL A 100 -9.66 16.01 6.03
CA VAL A 100 -8.47 15.16 5.94
C VAL A 100 -8.21 14.50 7.28
N GLN A 101 -7.70 13.26 7.23
CA GLN A 101 -7.05 12.60 8.35
C GLN A 101 -5.54 12.65 8.12
N ALA A 102 -4.78 13.01 9.13
CA ALA A 102 -3.32 12.94 9.10
C ALA A 102 -2.81 11.90 10.11
N TRP A 103 -1.80 11.12 9.72
CA TRP A 103 -1.04 10.21 10.57
C TRP A 103 0.42 10.62 10.53
N PHE A 104 1.06 10.64 11.67
CA PHE A 104 2.41 11.18 11.79
C PHE A 104 3.17 10.54 12.96
N PRO A 105 4.50 10.50 12.90
CA PRO A 105 5.31 10.18 14.06
C PRO A 105 5.00 11.15 15.23
N THR A 106 4.90 10.63 16.45
CA THR A 106 4.73 11.43 17.65
C THR A 106 5.76 11.07 18.72
N ALA A 107 6.19 12.06 19.46
CA ALA A 107 7.04 11.89 20.63
C ALA A 107 6.24 11.70 21.93
N ASP A 108 4.91 11.79 21.88
CA ASP A 108 4.04 11.54 23.02
C ASP A 108 4.22 10.09 23.51
N LEU A 109 4.32 9.92 24.83
CA LEU A 109 4.55 8.61 25.44
C LEU A 109 3.26 7.91 25.86
N GLU A 110 2.18 8.66 25.95
CA GLU A 110 0.85 8.18 26.36
C GLU A 110 -0.20 8.87 25.49
N GLY A 111 -1.27 8.15 25.13
CA GLY A 111 -2.40 8.65 24.34
C GLY A 111 -3.59 7.70 24.40
N GLU A 112 -4.76 8.15 24.00
CA GLU A 112 -5.91 7.30 23.78
C GLU A 112 -5.89 6.83 22.33
N GLU A 113 -6.15 5.54 22.09
CA GLU A 113 -6.25 5.01 20.74
C GLU A 113 -7.46 5.62 20.02
N VAL A 114 -7.27 5.96 18.76
CA VAL A 114 -8.30 6.59 17.94
C VAL A 114 -9.46 5.63 17.66
N VAL A 115 -10.66 6.19 17.59
CA VAL A 115 -11.81 5.52 16.99
C VAL A 115 -12.29 6.39 15.83
N TYR A 116 -11.86 6.07 14.62
CA TYR A 116 -12.14 6.84 13.40
C TYR A 116 -13.65 6.98 13.20
N ASP A 117 -14.13 8.23 13.10
CA ASP A 117 -15.54 8.62 12.99
C ASP A 117 -16.47 7.93 14.04
N ASN A 118 -15.94 7.50 15.19
CA ASN A 118 -16.59 6.67 16.20
C ASN A 118 -17.08 5.32 15.68
N ILE A 119 -16.49 4.79 14.62
CA ILE A 119 -16.89 3.55 13.94
C ILE A 119 -15.79 2.49 14.01
N TYR A 120 -14.55 2.87 13.68
CA TYR A 120 -13.46 1.91 13.47
C TYR A 120 -12.30 2.20 14.43
N PRO A 121 -11.90 1.21 15.26
CA PRO A 121 -10.75 1.36 16.15
C PRO A 121 -9.44 1.31 15.35
N GLY A 122 -8.54 2.26 15.61
CA GLY A 122 -7.17 2.29 15.09
C GLY A 122 -6.14 2.10 16.18
N GLY A 123 -4.86 2.00 15.78
CA GLY A 123 -3.73 1.90 16.70
C GLY A 123 -3.00 3.22 16.93
N ALA A 124 -3.36 4.27 16.19
CA ALA A 124 -2.78 5.60 16.36
C ALA A 124 -3.37 6.34 17.58
N TRP A 125 -2.63 7.28 18.14
CA TRP A 125 -3.09 8.08 19.27
C TRP A 125 -3.82 9.34 18.81
N ASP A 126 -5.07 9.45 19.24
CA ASP A 126 -5.98 10.54 18.87
C ASP A 126 -5.49 11.88 19.46
N GLY A 127 -5.38 12.91 18.62
CA GLY A 127 -5.01 14.25 19.01
C GLY A 127 -3.58 14.41 19.53
N ALA A 128 -2.69 13.43 19.32
CA ALA A 128 -1.27 13.51 19.67
C ALA A 128 -0.58 14.63 18.88
N ALA A 129 0.53 15.17 19.44
CA ALA A 129 1.31 16.18 18.74
C ALA A 129 2.30 15.53 17.75
N PRO A 130 2.48 16.08 16.53
CA PRO A 130 3.47 15.57 15.59
C PRO A 130 4.90 15.82 16.10
N ASP A 131 5.79 14.83 15.91
CA ASP A 131 7.22 15.00 16.14
C ASP A 131 7.87 15.66 14.93
N CYS A 132 8.03 16.96 14.99
CA CYS A 132 8.71 17.76 13.97
C CYS A 132 10.18 18.06 14.31
N SER A 133 10.83 17.22 15.11
CA SER A 133 12.27 17.33 15.40
C SER A 133 13.13 17.03 14.15
N GLN A 134 12.53 16.38 13.15
CA GLN A 134 13.09 16.12 11.82
C GLN A 134 12.00 16.30 10.76
N THR A 135 12.40 16.35 9.48
CA THR A 135 11.45 16.31 8.36
C THR A 135 11.03 14.89 8.05
N HIS A 136 9.77 14.71 7.64
CA HIS A 136 9.16 13.46 7.28
C HIS A 136 8.77 13.48 5.80
N PRO A 137 8.99 12.41 5.03
CA PRO A 137 8.45 12.30 3.68
C PRO A 137 6.93 12.25 3.73
N VAL A 138 6.29 12.89 2.76
CA VAL A 138 4.83 12.96 2.68
C VAL A 138 4.30 11.88 1.76
N ALA A 139 3.23 11.20 2.19
CA ALA A 139 2.43 10.33 1.34
C ALA A 139 0.95 10.74 1.45
N ILE A 140 0.23 10.77 0.32
CA ILE A 140 -1.19 11.12 0.29
C ILE A 140 -1.98 9.91 -0.21
N TYR A 141 -2.97 9.49 0.59
CA TYR A 141 -3.81 8.34 0.29
C TYR A 141 -5.20 8.76 -0.18
N SER A 142 -5.67 8.18 -1.29
CA SER A 142 -6.99 8.39 -1.88
C SER A 142 -7.85 7.15 -1.72
N HIS A 143 -9.02 7.29 -1.12
CA HIS A 143 -9.97 6.19 -0.89
C HIS A 143 -10.68 5.74 -2.17
N GLY A 144 -11.33 4.57 -2.16
CA GLY A 144 -12.14 4.05 -3.27
C GLY A 144 -13.39 4.90 -3.55
N THR A 145 -13.96 4.75 -4.77
CA THR A 145 -15.20 5.43 -5.16
C THR A 145 -16.44 4.83 -4.53
N GLY A 146 -17.45 5.66 -4.29
CA GLY A 146 -18.83 5.30 -3.97
C GLY A 146 -19.11 5.08 -2.48
N TYR A 147 -18.15 4.59 -1.72
CA TYR A 147 -18.34 4.28 -0.29
C TYR A 147 -17.02 4.36 0.49
N GLY A 148 -16.00 5.01 -0.05
CA GLY A 148 -14.72 5.16 0.60
C GLY A 148 -14.76 6.19 1.73
N LEU A 149 -13.78 6.11 2.61
CA LEU A 149 -13.50 7.11 3.65
C LEU A 149 -11.99 7.23 3.82
N ARG A 150 -11.53 8.39 4.21
CA ARG A 150 -10.12 8.74 4.42
C ARG A 150 -9.35 7.74 5.26
N TRP A 151 -9.99 7.06 6.23
CA TRP A 151 -9.36 6.12 7.16
C TRP A 151 -9.55 4.62 6.81
N MET A 152 -10.19 4.28 5.68
CA MET A 152 -10.50 2.87 5.36
C MET A 152 -9.28 1.97 5.14
N SER A 153 -8.12 2.55 4.89
CA SER A 153 -6.85 1.82 4.83
C SER A 153 -5.89 2.24 5.97
N ALA A 154 -6.45 2.50 7.16
CA ALA A 154 -5.67 2.91 8.34
C ALA A 154 -4.54 1.93 8.68
N PHE A 155 -4.70 0.63 8.42
CA PHE A 155 -3.65 -0.37 8.58
C PHE A 155 -2.35 0.00 7.81
N LEU A 156 -2.49 0.58 6.63
CA LEU A 156 -1.37 1.01 5.79
C LEU A 156 -0.86 2.40 6.18
N THR A 157 -1.77 3.36 6.40
CA THR A 157 -1.38 4.74 6.74
C THR A 157 -0.70 4.81 8.11
N GLU A 158 -1.18 4.05 9.10
CA GLU A 158 -0.53 3.90 10.41
C GLU A 158 0.83 3.22 10.29
N ARG A 159 0.95 2.17 9.45
CA ARG A 159 2.23 1.48 9.20
C ARG A 159 3.26 2.46 8.64
N LEU A 160 2.93 3.20 7.59
CA LEU A 160 3.83 4.17 6.99
C LEU A 160 4.24 5.26 8.00
N ALA A 161 3.29 5.77 8.78
CA ALA A 161 3.60 6.76 9.82
C ALA A 161 4.52 6.18 10.90
N SER A 162 4.38 4.89 11.27
CA SER A 162 5.31 4.24 12.20
C SER A 162 6.73 4.15 11.66
N HIS A 163 6.91 4.13 10.35
CA HIS A 163 8.21 4.18 9.67
C HIS A 163 8.72 5.60 9.38
N GLY A 164 8.01 6.61 9.84
CA GLY A 164 8.49 8.00 9.75
C GLY A 164 7.89 8.82 8.62
N PHE A 165 6.87 8.32 7.92
CA PHE A 165 6.10 9.13 6.96
C PHE A 165 5.11 10.04 7.68
N LEU A 166 4.81 11.18 7.06
CA LEU A 166 3.62 11.95 7.33
C LEU A 166 2.60 11.58 6.25
N VAL A 167 1.53 10.90 6.66
CA VAL A 167 0.51 10.41 5.73
C VAL A 167 -0.76 11.23 5.89
N ILE A 168 -1.37 11.63 4.77
CA ILE A 168 -2.62 12.40 4.78
C ILE A 168 -3.61 11.75 3.82
N ALA A 169 -4.87 11.72 4.19
CA ALA A 169 -5.93 11.23 3.33
C ALA A 169 -7.14 12.18 3.33
N PRO A 170 -7.54 12.74 2.19
CA PRO A 170 -8.79 13.50 2.06
C PRO A 170 -10.01 12.59 1.91
N ASP A 171 -11.16 13.04 2.43
CA ASP A 171 -12.46 12.61 1.96
C ASP A 171 -12.80 13.37 0.67
N HIS A 172 -13.07 12.63 -0.41
CA HIS A 172 -13.54 13.23 -1.66
C HIS A 172 -15.06 13.45 -1.57
N VAL A 173 -15.46 14.70 -1.42
CA VAL A 173 -16.88 15.09 -1.28
C VAL A 173 -17.73 14.57 -2.44
N ASP A 174 -18.97 14.18 -2.20
CA ASP A 174 -19.87 13.48 -3.11
C ASP A 174 -19.44 12.04 -3.49
N ASP A 175 -18.40 11.50 -2.85
CA ASP A 175 -17.87 10.16 -3.15
C ASP A 175 -17.46 9.36 -1.89
N THR A 176 -17.97 9.75 -0.74
CA THR A 176 -17.77 9.06 0.53
C THR A 176 -18.94 8.15 0.90
N LEU A 177 -18.76 7.31 1.92
CA LEU A 177 -19.85 6.50 2.50
C LEU A 177 -21.06 7.34 2.91
N PHE A 178 -20.86 8.61 3.28
CA PHE A 178 -21.90 9.46 3.87
C PHE A 178 -22.59 10.38 2.88
N ASP A 179 -21.97 10.65 1.72
CA ASP A 179 -22.48 11.66 0.77
C ASP A 179 -22.39 11.22 -0.71
N SER A 180 -22.13 9.94 -0.99
CA SER A 180 -21.95 9.45 -2.36
C SER A 180 -23.13 9.78 -3.26
N ASP A 181 -22.85 10.43 -4.39
CA ASP A 181 -23.80 10.76 -5.44
C ASP A 181 -23.29 10.28 -6.81
N SER A 182 -23.79 9.13 -7.25
CA SER A 182 -23.37 8.54 -8.53
C SER A 182 -23.63 9.43 -9.75
N ALA A 183 -24.57 10.37 -9.67
CA ALA A 183 -24.84 11.32 -10.75
C ALA A 183 -23.72 12.39 -10.88
N LYS A 184 -22.95 12.60 -9.82
CA LYS A 184 -21.81 13.53 -9.79
C LYS A 184 -20.46 12.82 -10.01
N LEU A 185 -20.46 11.50 -10.14
CA LEU A 185 -19.21 10.74 -10.29
C LEU A 185 -18.28 11.26 -11.39
N PRO A 186 -18.75 11.64 -12.59
CA PRO A 186 -17.88 12.21 -13.63
C PRO A 186 -17.13 13.47 -13.17
N GLN A 187 -17.82 14.38 -12.49
CA GLN A 187 -17.24 15.62 -11.95
C GLN A 187 -16.31 15.32 -10.77
N THR A 188 -16.68 14.36 -9.93
CA THR A 188 -15.88 13.95 -8.78
C THR A 188 -14.57 13.31 -9.24
N LEU A 189 -14.57 12.49 -10.27
CA LEU A 189 -13.34 11.91 -10.82
C LEU A 189 -12.39 13.00 -11.35
N LEU A 190 -12.90 14.06 -11.96
CA LEU A 190 -12.08 15.21 -12.38
C LEU A 190 -11.53 16.00 -11.20
N ARG A 191 -12.27 16.04 -10.09
CA ARG A 191 -11.87 16.81 -8.89
C ARG A 191 -10.89 16.05 -7.99
N ARG A 192 -11.00 14.71 -7.87
CA ARG A 192 -10.17 13.93 -6.95
C ARG A 192 -8.66 14.18 -7.06
N PRO A 193 -8.04 14.26 -8.25
CA PRO A 193 -6.63 14.64 -8.36
C PRO A 193 -6.34 16.07 -7.87
N VAL A 194 -7.29 16.98 -8.05
CA VAL A 194 -7.19 18.37 -7.54
C VAL A 194 -7.27 18.37 -6.02
N ASP A 195 -8.16 17.57 -5.42
CA ASP A 195 -8.25 17.42 -3.96
C ASP A 195 -6.92 16.90 -3.36
N ILE A 196 -6.20 16.01 -4.08
CA ILE A 196 -4.86 15.54 -3.67
C ILE A 196 -3.84 16.67 -3.69
N SER A 197 -3.78 17.44 -4.79
CA SER A 197 -2.87 18.59 -4.91
C SER A 197 -3.16 19.66 -3.86
N ASP A 198 -4.44 19.98 -3.64
CA ASP A 198 -4.90 20.91 -2.60
C ASP A 198 -4.55 20.40 -1.18
N THR A 199 -4.61 19.09 -0.95
CA THR A 199 -4.20 18.47 0.32
C THR A 199 -2.72 18.66 0.58
N PHE A 200 -1.87 18.52 -0.43
CA PHE A 200 -0.44 18.81 -0.28
C PHE A 200 -0.19 20.30 -0.07
N ASP A 201 -0.86 21.19 -0.79
CA ASP A 201 -0.76 22.65 -0.61
C ASP A 201 -1.15 23.06 0.81
N TRP A 202 -2.23 22.48 1.34
CA TRP A 202 -2.65 22.66 2.72
C TRP A 202 -1.57 22.20 3.71
N MET A 203 -0.94 21.04 3.46
CA MET A 203 0.13 20.54 4.31
C MET A 203 1.36 21.44 4.28
N VAL A 204 1.75 21.94 3.12
CA VAL A 204 2.82 22.94 2.97
C VAL A 204 2.50 24.17 3.81
N GLU A 205 1.28 24.70 3.70
CA GLU A 205 0.83 25.83 4.50
C GLU A 205 0.91 25.56 6.01
N LYS A 206 0.54 24.35 6.45
CA LYS A 206 0.59 23.94 7.86
C LYS A 206 2.02 23.71 8.38
N SER A 207 2.97 23.43 7.49
CA SER A 207 4.38 23.26 7.83
C SER A 207 5.14 24.59 8.01
N GLU A 208 4.53 25.71 7.65
CA GLU A 208 5.14 27.03 7.74
C GLU A 208 4.70 27.83 8.98
N GLY A 209 5.50 28.77 9.38
CA GLY A 209 5.17 29.70 10.46
C GLY A 209 5.11 29.05 11.86
N ASN A 210 4.06 29.35 12.64
CA ASN A 210 3.79 28.78 13.98
C ASN A 210 2.54 27.90 13.93
N ARG A 211 2.51 26.90 13.04
CA ARG A 211 1.39 26.00 12.84
C ARG A 211 1.73 24.59 13.34
N GLU A 212 0.76 23.71 13.33
CA GLU A 212 0.83 22.38 13.94
C GLU A 212 1.99 21.53 13.43
N PHE A 213 2.27 21.61 12.11
CA PHE A 213 3.28 20.78 11.43
C PHE A 213 4.55 21.57 11.07
N ARG A 214 4.84 22.64 11.82
CA ARG A 214 6.02 23.49 11.55
C ARG A 214 7.31 22.69 11.51
N GLY A 215 7.94 22.63 10.32
CA GLY A 215 9.22 21.96 10.11
C GLY A 215 9.12 20.46 9.99
N CYS A 216 7.90 19.89 9.98
CA CYS A 216 7.69 18.46 9.82
C CYS A 216 7.99 17.95 8.40
N ILE A 217 7.92 18.80 7.38
CA ILE A 217 8.15 18.40 5.99
C ILE A 217 9.14 19.34 5.29
N ASP A 218 9.74 18.86 4.20
CA ASP A 218 10.40 19.69 3.18
C ASP A 218 9.43 19.87 2.02
N PRO A 219 8.84 21.06 1.82
CA PRO A 219 7.89 21.30 0.74
C PRO A 219 8.45 21.05 -0.67
N SER A 220 9.79 21.15 -0.83
CA SER A 220 10.46 20.91 -2.12
C SER A 220 10.64 19.44 -2.46
N ALA A 221 10.47 18.54 -1.49
CA ALA A 221 10.60 17.10 -1.69
C ALA A 221 9.38 16.48 -2.38
N GLY A 222 8.23 17.17 -2.41
CA GLY A 222 6.98 16.64 -2.96
C GLY A 222 6.38 15.51 -2.11
N TYR A 223 5.60 14.63 -2.75
CA TYR A 223 4.87 13.57 -2.05
C TYR A 223 4.72 12.30 -2.90
N ALA A 224 4.53 11.15 -2.23
CA ALA A 224 4.02 9.95 -2.86
C ALA A 224 2.49 9.99 -2.89
N VAL A 225 1.88 9.51 -3.97
CA VAL A 225 0.43 9.35 -4.04
C VAL A 225 0.05 7.87 -4.06
N MET A 226 -0.94 7.52 -3.26
CA MET A 226 -1.42 6.14 -3.12
C MET A 226 -2.93 6.11 -3.18
N GLY A 227 -3.50 4.97 -3.57
CA GLY A 227 -4.94 4.83 -3.45
C GLY A 227 -5.48 3.46 -3.83
N HIS A 228 -6.67 3.16 -3.31
CA HIS A 228 -7.39 1.91 -3.54
C HIS A 228 -8.55 2.11 -4.50
N SER A 229 -8.76 1.18 -5.44
CA SER A 229 -9.91 1.20 -6.36
C SER A 229 -9.96 2.51 -7.17
N GLY A 230 -11.01 3.32 -7.05
CA GLY A 230 -11.07 4.66 -7.63
C GLY A 230 -9.98 5.61 -7.10
N GLY A 231 -9.43 5.35 -5.91
CA GLY A 231 -8.21 6.02 -5.43
C GLY A 231 -6.98 5.65 -6.24
N GLY A 232 -6.93 4.45 -6.81
CA GLY A 232 -5.90 4.04 -7.77
C GLY A 232 -5.97 4.85 -9.06
N TYR A 233 -7.18 5.11 -9.59
CA TYR A 233 -7.39 6.08 -10.66
C TYR A 233 -6.83 7.46 -10.28
N THR A 234 -7.20 7.94 -9.09
CA THR A 234 -6.73 9.25 -8.60
C THR A 234 -5.20 9.28 -8.53
N ALA A 235 -4.56 8.25 -8.00
CA ALA A 235 -3.11 8.17 -7.93
C ALA A 235 -2.47 8.21 -9.32
N LEU A 236 -2.98 7.43 -10.27
CA LEU A 236 -2.46 7.38 -11.64
C LEU A 236 -2.64 8.72 -12.38
N THR A 237 -3.80 9.37 -12.25
CA THR A 237 -4.05 10.68 -12.88
C THR A 237 -3.21 11.79 -12.27
N THR A 238 -3.07 11.82 -10.95
CA THR A 238 -2.20 12.79 -10.28
C THR A 238 -0.73 12.60 -10.67
N SER A 239 -0.34 11.37 -11.05
CA SER A 239 1.04 11.02 -11.47
C SER A 239 1.28 11.18 -12.97
N GLY A 240 0.32 11.69 -13.74
CA GLY A 240 0.51 12.02 -15.15
C GLY A 240 -0.38 11.27 -16.13
N ALA A 241 -1.20 10.30 -15.71
CA ALA A 241 -2.14 9.68 -16.64
C ALA A 241 -3.14 10.73 -17.15
N THR A 242 -3.28 10.80 -18.47
CA THR A 242 -4.20 11.74 -19.14
C THR A 242 -5.46 11.04 -19.64
N ILE A 243 -6.52 11.82 -19.90
CA ILE A 243 -7.75 11.32 -20.49
C ILE A 243 -7.92 11.98 -21.88
N SER A 244 -8.15 11.17 -22.91
CA SER A 244 -8.38 11.66 -24.28
C SER A 244 -9.79 12.23 -24.42
N ILE A 245 -9.91 13.44 -24.92
CA ILE A 245 -11.22 14.05 -25.25
C ILE A 245 -11.87 13.31 -26.42
N ASP A 246 -11.09 12.88 -27.42
CA ASP A 246 -11.60 12.13 -28.56
C ASP A 246 -12.22 10.78 -28.13
N ASP A 247 -11.59 10.06 -27.19
CA ASP A 247 -12.11 8.80 -26.66
C ASP A 247 -13.41 9.05 -25.89
N LEU A 248 -13.47 10.10 -25.06
CA LEU A 248 -14.70 10.50 -24.37
C LEU A 248 -15.82 10.90 -25.35
N GLU A 249 -15.49 11.50 -26.49
CA GLU A 249 -16.47 11.84 -27.55
C GLU A 249 -17.01 10.60 -28.25
N GLU A 250 -16.16 9.59 -28.52
CA GLU A 250 -16.58 8.33 -29.12
C GLU A 250 -17.55 7.60 -28.19
N ASP A 251 -17.21 7.45 -26.90
CA ASP A 251 -18.03 6.78 -25.90
C ASP A 251 -19.33 7.54 -25.61
N CYS A 252 -19.27 8.87 -25.56
CA CYS A 252 -20.44 9.74 -25.48
C CYS A 252 -21.36 9.53 -26.70
N GLY A 253 -20.80 9.47 -27.92
CA GLY A 253 -21.52 9.19 -29.16
C GLY A 253 -22.20 7.81 -29.15
N ALA A 254 -21.69 6.85 -28.38
CA ALA A 254 -22.31 5.56 -28.13
C ALA A 254 -23.49 5.63 -27.14
N GLY A 255 -23.78 6.79 -26.56
CA GLY A 255 -24.93 7.03 -25.69
C GLY A 255 -24.66 6.78 -24.21
N ILE A 256 -23.41 6.91 -23.76
CA ILE A 256 -23.03 6.75 -22.36
C ILE A 256 -22.90 8.13 -21.70
N ASP A 257 -23.94 8.55 -20.99
CA ASP A 257 -24.06 9.88 -20.37
C ASP A 257 -22.88 10.24 -19.43
N PHE A 258 -22.25 9.24 -18.82
CA PHE A 258 -21.07 9.41 -17.95
C PHE A 258 -19.93 10.12 -18.68
N TYR A 259 -19.55 9.64 -19.88
CA TYR A 259 -18.45 10.21 -20.65
C TYR A 259 -18.80 11.58 -21.22
N CYS A 260 -20.07 11.77 -21.64
CA CYS A 260 -20.57 13.09 -22.04
C CYS A 260 -20.41 14.11 -20.91
N SER A 261 -20.83 13.73 -19.70
CA SER A 261 -20.77 14.60 -18.53
C SER A 261 -19.34 14.96 -18.14
N MET A 262 -18.42 14.01 -18.19
CA MET A 262 -17.00 14.25 -17.90
C MET A 262 -16.39 15.21 -18.92
N ARG A 263 -16.56 14.93 -20.21
CA ARG A 263 -16.07 15.77 -21.31
C ARG A 263 -16.61 17.20 -21.20
N ASP A 264 -17.93 17.33 -21.08
CA ASP A 264 -18.60 18.66 -21.10
C ASP A 264 -18.17 19.49 -19.88
N THR A 265 -18.06 18.86 -18.70
CA THR A 265 -17.54 19.51 -17.48
C THR A 265 -16.13 20.05 -17.70
N TRP A 266 -15.26 19.28 -18.33
CA TRP A 266 -13.89 19.72 -18.61
C TRP A 266 -13.84 20.87 -19.64
N LEU A 267 -14.53 20.69 -20.77
CA LEU A 267 -14.50 21.65 -21.87
C LEU A 267 -15.19 23.00 -21.54
N GLU A 268 -16.07 23.06 -20.54
CA GLU A 268 -16.64 24.30 -20.05
C GLU A 268 -15.57 25.27 -19.55
N SER A 269 -14.57 24.77 -18.87
CA SER A 269 -13.43 25.56 -18.33
C SER A 269 -12.17 25.51 -19.22
N HIS A 270 -12.04 24.50 -20.09
CA HIS A 270 -10.88 24.27 -20.97
C HIS A 270 -11.31 24.10 -22.44
N PRO A 271 -11.90 25.12 -23.07
CA PRO A 271 -12.44 24.98 -24.41
C PRO A 271 -11.34 24.71 -25.45
N GLY A 272 -11.52 23.64 -26.23
CA GLY A 272 -10.59 23.22 -27.27
C GLY A 272 -9.41 22.42 -26.77
N SER A 273 -9.47 21.92 -25.56
CA SER A 273 -8.50 20.92 -25.04
C SER A 273 -8.69 19.58 -25.75
N ASP A 274 -7.60 18.94 -26.13
CA ASP A 274 -7.59 17.59 -26.71
C ASP A 274 -7.45 16.51 -25.64
N THR A 275 -7.00 16.90 -24.44
CA THR A 275 -6.75 16.00 -23.30
C THR A 275 -7.14 16.65 -21.99
N ILE A 276 -7.49 15.81 -21.01
CA ILE A 276 -7.60 16.18 -19.61
C ILE A 276 -6.30 15.75 -18.94
N ASP A 277 -5.58 16.71 -18.40
CA ASP A 277 -4.35 16.52 -17.63
C ASP A 277 -4.56 17.12 -16.22
N LEU A 278 -4.50 16.24 -15.21
CA LEU A 278 -4.71 16.57 -13.80
C LEU A 278 -3.48 16.22 -12.96
N SER A 279 -2.33 16.12 -13.63
CA SER A 279 -1.07 15.76 -13.00
C SER A 279 -0.53 16.84 -12.06
N ASP A 280 0.25 16.38 -11.10
CA ASP A 280 1.02 17.24 -10.20
C ASP A 280 2.50 16.83 -10.26
N ASP A 281 3.34 17.70 -10.78
CA ASP A 281 4.78 17.45 -10.95
C ASP A 281 5.55 17.21 -9.63
N ARG A 282 4.90 17.44 -8.49
CA ARG A 282 5.48 17.20 -7.16
C ARG A 282 5.39 15.72 -6.73
N VAL A 283 4.66 14.89 -7.48
CA VAL A 283 4.57 13.45 -7.20
C VAL A 283 5.86 12.76 -7.55
N TRP A 284 6.46 12.04 -6.60
CA TRP A 284 7.70 11.31 -6.80
C TRP A 284 7.53 9.78 -6.86
N ALA A 285 6.40 9.23 -6.38
CA ALA A 285 6.08 7.81 -6.50
C ALA A 285 4.56 7.57 -6.47
N THR A 286 4.13 6.47 -7.07
CA THR A 286 2.73 6.08 -7.23
C THR A 286 2.49 4.69 -6.70
N VAL A 287 1.43 4.50 -5.89
CA VAL A 287 0.97 3.18 -5.44
C VAL A 287 -0.51 3.02 -5.78
N ALA A 288 -0.83 2.03 -6.59
CA ALA A 288 -2.19 1.72 -7.02
C ALA A 288 -2.62 0.35 -6.51
N LEU A 289 -3.56 0.33 -5.55
CA LEU A 289 -4.08 -0.86 -4.89
C LEU A 289 -5.42 -1.27 -5.51
N ALA A 290 -5.48 -2.44 -6.16
CA ALA A 290 -6.65 -2.91 -6.89
C ALA A 290 -7.28 -1.78 -7.76
N PRO A 291 -6.50 -1.09 -8.61
CA PRO A 291 -6.92 0.15 -9.25
C PRO A 291 -8.11 -0.08 -10.18
N TRP A 292 -9.01 0.90 -10.17
CA TRP A 292 -10.00 1.11 -11.21
C TRP A 292 -9.56 2.30 -12.07
N ASP A 293 -9.59 2.18 -13.37
CA ASP A 293 -9.14 3.24 -14.30
C ASP A 293 -10.27 4.17 -14.75
N GLY A 294 -11.48 3.97 -14.25
CA GLY A 294 -12.65 4.72 -14.66
C GLY A 294 -13.08 4.44 -16.10
N PHE A 295 -12.46 3.48 -16.78
CA PHE A 295 -12.60 3.20 -18.22
C PHE A 295 -12.26 4.41 -19.10
N VAL A 296 -11.43 5.34 -18.62
CA VAL A 296 -11.14 6.60 -19.28
C VAL A 296 -9.65 6.85 -19.52
N LEU A 297 -8.76 6.10 -18.85
CA LEU A 297 -7.32 6.37 -18.94
C LEU A 297 -6.69 5.80 -20.22
N GLY A 298 -7.01 4.57 -20.60
CA GLY A 298 -6.52 3.95 -21.82
C GLY A 298 -5.03 4.22 -22.09
N THR A 299 -4.71 4.67 -23.28
CA THR A 299 -3.32 4.99 -23.66
C THR A 299 -2.73 6.20 -22.92
N GLY A 300 -3.54 6.99 -22.23
CA GLY A 300 -3.08 8.10 -21.39
C GLY A 300 -2.23 7.65 -20.20
N LEU A 301 -2.35 6.36 -19.78
CA LEU A 301 -1.49 5.73 -18.77
C LEU A 301 0.00 5.80 -19.13
N ARG A 302 0.35 5.84 -20.42
CA ARG A 302 1.73 6.00 -20.91
C ARG A 302 2.37 7.34 -20.52
N MET A 303 1.58 8.28 -20.05
CA MET A 303 2.09 9.58 -19.60
C MET A 303 2.58 9.55 -18.15
N VAL A 304 2.25 8.54 -17.37
CA VAL A 304 2.81 8.31 -16.03
C VAL A 304 4.33 8.12 -16.14
N ARG A 305 5.09 8.87 -15.34
CA ARG A 305 6.57 8.85 -15.35
C ARG A 305 7.18 8.58 -13.97
N THR A 306 6.35 8.54 -12.96
CA THR A 306 6.79 8.23 -11.59
C THR A 306 7.00 6.73 -11.44
N PRO A 307 7.98 6.30 -10.63
CA PRO A 307 8.05 4.91 -10.19
C PRO A 307 6.69 4.45 -9.67
N THR A 308 6.20 3.30 -10.15
CA THR A 308 4.84 2.84 -9.87
C THR A 308 4.83 1.43 -9.31
N LEU A 309 4.11 1.23 -8.20
CA LEU A 309 3.75 -0.06 -7.64
C LEU A 309 2.25 -0.32 -7.84
N VAL A 310 1.90 -1.44 -8.44
CA VAL A 310 0.53 -1.91 -8.56
C VAL A 310 0.35 -3.21 -7.80
N LEU A 311 -0.61 -3.27 -6.88
CA LEU A 311 -1.00 -4.51 -6.18
C LEU A 311 -2.46 -4.83 -6.49
N THR A 312 -2.79 -6.11 -6.70
CA THR A 312 -4.17 -6.55 -6.92
C THR A 312 -4.37 -7.99 -6.42
N GLY A 313 -5.64 -8.41 -6.32
CA GLY A 313 -6.01 -9.78 -6.01
C GLY A 313 -6.49 -10.54 -7.24
N ASP A 314 -6.17 -11.84 -7.36
CA ASP A 314 -6.66 -12.65 -8.48
C ASP A 314 -8.13 -13.08 -8.34
N ALA A 315 -8.70 -12.97 -7.14
CA ALA A 315 -10.12 -13.21 -6.85
C ALA A 315 -10.94 -11.90 -6.77
N ASP A 316 -10.37 -10.75 -7.19
CA ASP A 316 -11.08 -9.48 -7.25
C ASP A 316 -12.17 -9.52 -8.34
N ALA A 317 -13.43 -9.39 -7.90
CA ALA A 317 -14.59 -9.37 -8.79
C ALA A 317 -15.01 -7.95 -9.20
N THR A 318 -14.46 -6.92 -8.57
CA THR A 318 -14.76 -5.50 -8.84
C THR A 318 -13.80 -4.95 -9.89
N THR A 319 -12.51 -4.96 -9.59
CA THR A 319 -11.44 -4.64 -10.55
C THR A 319 -10.68 -5.93 -10.87
N ASN A 320 -11.28 -6.72 -11.75
CA ASN A 320 -10.75 -8.06 -12.00
C ASN A 320 -9.33 -8.01 -12.59
N LEU A 321 -8.59 -9.10 -12.38
CA LEU A 321 -7.18 -9.18 -12.76
C LEU A 321 -6.91 -8.78 -14.21
N SER A 322 -7.82 -9.05 -15.16
CA SER A 322 -7.64 -8.67 -16.57
C SER A 322 -7.71 -7.16 -16.79
N MET A 323 -8.54 -6.44 -16.02
CA MET A 323 -8.58 -4.99 -16.05
C MET A 323 -7.27 -4.39 -15.51
N VAL A 324 -6.81 -4.86 -14.35
CA VAL A 324 -5.56 -4.37 -13.78
C VAL A 324 -4.35 -4.71 -14.66
N MET A 325 -4.33 -5.89 -15.28
CA MET A 325 -3.29 -6.23 -16.26
C MET A 325 -3.29 -5.30 -17.48
N ALA A 326 -4.46 -4.82 -17.93
CA ALA A 326 -4.54 -3.83 -19.01
C ALA A 326 -3.95 -2.49 -18.56
N ILE A 327 -4.27 -2.03 -17.34
CA ILE A 327 -3.67 -0.82 -16.76
C ILE A 327 -2.13 -0.93 -16.74
N VAL A 328 -1.60 -2.04 -16.23
CA VAL A 328 -0.14 -2.26 -16.15
C VAL A 328 0.49 -2.30 -17.54
N ALA A 329 -0.16 -2.94 -18.51
CA ALA A 329 0.34 -3.00 -19.88
C ALA A 329 0.36 -1.62 -20.57
N ASP A 330 -0.60 -0.76 -20.25
CA ASP A 330 -0.70 0.60 -20.81
C ASP A 330 0.20 1.61 -20.09
N LEU A 331 0.68 1.33 -18.87
CA LEU A 331 1.74 2.15 -18.23
C LEU A 331 3.00 2.21 -19.10
N ASP A 332 3.28 1.16 -19.87
CA ASP A 332 4.45 1.05 -20.78
C ASP A 332 5.79 1.37 -20.05
N ASP A 333 5.86 1.07 -18.76
CA ASP A 333 7.03 1.26 -17.92
C ASP A 333 7.56 -0.08 -17.41
N PRO A 334 8.74 -0.55 -17.92
CA PRO A 334 9.31 -1.82 -17.49
C PRO A 334 9.85 -1.80 -16.05
N SER A 335 9.90 -0.64 -15.40
CA SER A 335 10.28 -0.51 -13.99
C SER A 335 9.08 -0.54 -13.03
N ALA A 336 7.86 -0.51 -13.57
CA ALA A 336 6.65 -0.65 -12.76
C ALA A 336 6.62 -2.03 -12.10
N LEU A 337 6.39 -2.05 -10.80
CA LEU A 337 6.26 -3.28 -10.03
C LEU A 337 4.79 -3.72 -10.00
N PHE A 338 4.54 -4.99 -10.29
CA PHE A 338 3.19 -5.54 -10.29
C PHE A 338 3.10 -6.82 -9.47
N GLY A 339 2.40 -6.76 -8.35
CA GLY A 339 2.15 -7.87 -7.44
C GLY A 339 0.69 -8.34 -7.48
N VAL A 340 0.48 -9.66 -7.60
CA VAL A 340 -0.83 -10.29 -7.60
C VAL A 340 -0.96 -11.20 -6.40
N LEU A 341 -1.87 -10.87 -5.47
CA LEU A 341 -2.17 -11.69 -4.30
C LEU A 341 -3.15 -12.80 -4.67
N LYS A 342 -2.75 -14.04 -4.42
CA LYS A 342 -3.57 -15.22 -4.70
C LYS A 342 -4.75 -15.32 -3.73
N ASN A 343 -5.92 -15.59 -4.28
CA ASN A 343 -7.18 -15.70 -3.54
C ASN A 343 -7.56 -14.43 -2.74
N ALA A 344 -7.00 -13.27 -3.09
CA ALA A 344 -7.38 -11.99 -2.52
C ALA A 344 -8.43 -11.30 -3.40
N GLY A 345 -9.43 -10.69 -2.79
CA GLY A 345 -10.46 -9.91 -3.44
C GLY A 345 -10.21 -8.40 -3.29
N HIS A 346 -11.15 -7.60 -3.80
CA HIS A 346 -11.06 -6.14 -3.84
C HIS A 346 -10.78 -5.49 -2.47
N TYR A 347 -11.49 -5.95 -1.44
CA TYR A 347 -11.43 -5.35 -0.11
C TYR A 347 -10.27 -5.82 0.76
N HIS A 348 -9.36 -6.64 0.23
CA HIS A 348 -8.11 -6.98 0.93
C HIS A 348 -7.17 -5.79 1.06
N PHE A 349 -7.35 -4.76 0.22
CA PHE A 349 -6.61 -3.49 0.27
C PHE A 349 -7.36 -2.36 0.99
N SER A 350 -8.62 -2.63 1.41
CA SER A 350 -9.47 -1.76 2.22
C SER A 350 -10.32 -2.64 3.15
N PRO A 351 -9.71 -3.24 4.18
CA PRO A 351 -10.25 -4.40 4.92
C PRO A 351 -11.61 -4.19 5.57
N ILE A 352 -11.97 -2.95 5.87
CA ILE A 352 -13.30 -2.61 6.40
C ILE A 352 -14.42 -3.02 5.42
N GLY A 353 -14.13 -3.00 4.12
CA GLY A 353 -15.05 -3.48 3.11
C GLY A 353 -15.34 -4.99 3.22
N CYS A 354 -14.41 -5.79 3.78
CA CYS A 354 -14.65 -7.21 4.02
C CYS A 354 -15.73 -7.47 5.06
N ASP A 355 -15.86 -6.61 6.05
CA ASP A 355 -16.93 -6.70 7.07
C ASP A 355 -18.32 -6.42 6.46
N ALA A 356 -18.36 -5.54 5.46
CA ALA A 356 -19.60 -5.13 4.79
C ALA A 356 -20.00 -6.05 3.62
N TYR A 357 -19.02 -6.54 2.84
CA TYR A 357 -19.28 -7.24 1.58
C TYR A 357 -18.84 -8.72 1.59
N GLY A 358 -18.14 -9.14 2.65
CA GLY A 358 -17.68 -10.50 2.87
C GLY A 358 -16.38 -10.83 2.11
N CYS A 359 -15.45 -11.45 2.82
CA CYS A 359 -14.22 -12.02 2.25
C CYS A 359 -14.06 -13.50 2.65
N ASP A 360 -15.17 -14.15 3.02
CA ASP A 360 -15.17 -15.54 3.49
C ASP A 360 -14.59 -16.50 2.46
N GLY A 361 -13.67 -17.35 2.87
CA GLY A 361 -13.03 -18.34 1.99
C GLY A 361 -11.94 -17.79 1.07
N MET A 362 -11.65 -16.48 1.17
CA MET A 362 -10.52 -15.83 0.50
C MET A 362 -9.25 -15.87 1.37
N LEU A 363 -8.18 -15.20 0.91
CA LEU A 363 -6.94 -15.02 1.65
C LEU A 363 -7.21 -14.43 3.03
N ASN A 364 -6.46 -14.85 4.04
CA ASN A 364 -6.56 -14.25 5.37
C ASN A 364 -6.22 -12.75 5.30
N LEU A 365 -7.05 -11.92 5.94
CA LEU A 365 -6.86 -10.46 5.93
C LEU A 365 -5.55 -10.02 6.61
N SER A 366 -5.06 -10.75 7.61
CA SER A 366 -3.78 -10.42 8.24
C SER A 366 -2.63 -10.57 7.23
N ILE A 367 -2.64 -11.66 6.44
CA ILE A 367 -1.66 -11.90 5.39
C ILE A 367 -1.68 -10.78 4.33
N SER A 368 -2.86 -10.42 3.83
CA SER A 368 -2.95 -9.37 2.82
C SER A 368 -2.56 -8.00 3.34
N LYS A 369 -2.90 -7.69 4.60
CA LYS A 369 -2.49 -6.44 5.26
C LYS A 369 -0.98 -6.36 5.41
N GLU A 370 -0.37 -7.41 5.96
CA GLU A 370 1.07 -7.42 6.20
C GLU A 370 1.85 -7.34 4.89
N PHE A 371 1.49 -8.17 3.91
CA PHE A 371 2.09 -8.10 2.59
C PHE A 371 1.96 -6.71 1.93
N THR A 372 0.78 -6.08 2.02
CA THR A 372 0.57 -4.72 1.48
C THR A 372 1.42 -3.70 2.22
N ASN A 373 1.45 -3.77 3.55
CA ASN A 373 2.25 -2.90 4.40
C ASN A 373 3.73 -2.97 4.04
N GLU A 374 4.28 -4.18 4.00
CA GLU A 374 5.69 -4.40 3.68
C GLU A 374 6.02 -3.95 2.26
N SER A 375 5.24 -4.40 1.26
CA SER A 375 5.48 -4.06 -0.14
C SER A 375 5.47 -2.55 -0.38
N VAL A 376 4.47 -1.84 0.17
CA VAL A 376 4.35 -0.40 -0.01
C VAL A 376 5.45 0.35 0.75
N THR A 377 5.72 -0.03 2.00
CA THR A 377 6.77 0.61 2.80
C THR A 377 8.14 0.43 2.15
N LEU A 378 8.48 -0.78 1.72
CA LEU A 378 9.74 -1.07 1.04
C LEU A 378 9.85 -0.30 -0.28
N PHE A 379 8.81 -0.33 -1.11
CA PHE A 379 8.79 0.40 -2.37
C PHE A 379 9.09 1.89 -2.15
N LEU A 380 8.37 2.54 -1.24
CA LEU A 380 8.56 3.97 -0.95
C LEU A 380 9.94 4.26 -0.33
N ALA A 381 10.42 3.39 0.57
CA ALA A 381 11.75 3.51 1.17
C ALA A 381 12.87 3.39 0.10
N GLN A 382 12.69 2.53 -0.91
CA GLN A 382 13.61 2.40 -2.03
C GLN A 382 13.65 3.68 -2.89
N GLN A 383 12.50 4.29 -3.17
CA GLN A 383 12.44 5.54 -3.92
C GLN A 383 13.12 6.69 -3.16
N LEU A 384 13.01 6.71 -1.84
CA LEU A 384 13.68 7.68 -0.96
C LEU A 384 15.15 7.33 -0.71
N GLN A 385 15.64 6.21 -1.25
CA GLN A 385 17.01 5.72 -1.06
C GLN A 385 17.39 5.57 0.44
N TRP A 386 16.44 5.09 1.25
CA TRP A 386 16.71 4.86 2.66
C TRP A 386 17.83 3.83 2.85
N PRO A 387 18.69 4.01 3.87
CA PRO A 387 19.78 3.08 4.13
C PRO A 387 19.31 1.63 4.26
N GLY A 388 19.90 0.74 3.45
CA GLY A 388 19.55 -0.68 3.42
C GLY A 388 18.36 -1.05 2.52
N ALA A 389 17.43 -0.13 2.22
CA ALA A 389 16.24 -0.46 1.43
C ALA A 389 16.56 -0.94 -0.01
N SER A 390 17.63 -0.42 -0.62
CA SER A 390 18.06 -0.85 -1.97
C SER A 390 18.65 -2.26 -2.01
N GLU A 391 18.99 -2.84 -0.88
CA GLU A 391 19.55 -4.20 -0.72
C GLU A 391 18.46 -5.24 -0.53
N LEU A 392 17.24 -4.80 -0.23
CA LEU A 392 16.07 -5.65 -0.02
C LEU A 392 15.35 -5.92 -1.35
N SER A 393 14.86 -7.12 -1.51
CA SER A 393 13.94 -7.49 -2.59
C SER A 393 12.50 -7.26 -2.14
N MET A 394 11.58 -7.12 -3.10
CA MET A 394 10.15 -7.12 -2.78
C MET A 394 9.78 -8.45 -2.13
N PRO A 395 8.88 -8.46 -1.13
CA PRO A 395 8.59 -9.63 -0.34
C PRO A 395 8.13 -10.81 -1.20
N GLU A 396 8.70 -11.98 -0.96
CA GLU A 396 8.34 -13.23 -1.63
C GLU A 396 7.47 -14.08 -0.70
N SER A 397 6.34 -14.53 -1.19
CA SER A 397 5.39 -15.35 -0.44
C SER A 397 4.73 -16.37 -1.35
N ALA A 398 4.26 -17.49 -0.77
CA ALA A 398 3.41 -18.45 -1.49
C ALA A 398 2.09 -17.83 -1.98
N TYR A 399 1.72 -16.70 -1.41
CA TYR A 399 0.48 -15.96 -1.68
C TYR A 399 0.63 -14.83 -2.70
N VAL A 400 1.83 -14.56 -3.20
CA VAL A 400 2.06 -13.49 -4.19
C VAL A 400 2.70 -14.02 -5.46
N GLU A 401 2.43 -13.36 -6.56
CA GLU A 401 3.11 -13.52 -7.84
C GLU A 401 3.53 -12.12 -8.32
N TRP A 402 4.82 -11.86 -8.36
CA TRP A 402 5.37 -10.67 -9.00
C TRP A 402 5.48 -10.89 -10.51
N ARG A 403 5.04 -9.91 -11.31
CA ARG A 403 5.00 -9.98 -12.78
C ARG A 403 5.71 -8.81 -13.44
#